data_48e5e1abfc2e39798c6df052462e354f
#
_entry.id   48e5e1abfc2e39798c6df052462e354f
#
_cell.length_a   1.000
_cell.length_b   1.000
_cell.length_c   1.000
_cell.angle_alpha   90.00
_cell.angle_beta   90.00
_cell.angle_gamma   90.00
#
_symmetry.space_group_name_H-M   'P 1'
#
loop_
_entity.id
_entity.type
_entity.pdbx_description
1 polymer ?
#
loop_
_entity_poly.entity_id
_entity_poly.type
_entity_poly.pdbx_seq_one_letter_code
_entity_poly.pdbx_strand_id
1 'polypeptide(L)'
;RAPVRRHEAQAMPPVRWTFPMATQLSHLDALESESIHIIREVAAEFERPVMLFSGGKDSAVMLRLAEKAFWPARVPFPVMHVDTGHNFDEVLDYRDRRVAELGVQLVVASVQASIDAGRVVEEKGPRASRNRLQTVTLLDAITEHAFDAVFGGGRRDEEKARAKERVYSFRDDFGQWDPKNQRPELWNLYNGRHRKGEHIRVFPLSNWTELDIWQYVADDDVELPSIYYAHRREVFERDGMLLAVSPYITLMEGEEPEERLVRFRTVGDASCTGAVESGATTVEDVIAEVAASRVTERGATRADDRISEAGMEDRKREGYF
;
A
#
# COMPACT_ATOMS: atom_id res chain seq x y z
N ARG A 1 -42.97 51.78 58.49
CA ARG A 1 -41.85 50.98 57.88
C ARG A 1 -42.43 49.60 57.53
N ALA A 2 -42.60 49.31 56.24
CA ALA A 2 -43.04 48.01 55.72
C ALA A 2 -41.86 47.01 55.69
N PRO A 3 -42.05 45.70 55.94
CA PRO A 3 -40.99 44.74 55.91
C PRO A 3 -40.60 44.38 54.44
N VAL A 4 -39.30 44.40 54.17
CA VAL A 4 -38.69 43.97 52.93
C VAL A 4 -38.79 42.44 52.82
N ARG A 5 -39.57 41.93 51.85
CA ARG A 5 -39.57 40.49 51.51
C ARG A 5 -38.23 40.13 50.86
N ARG A 6 -37.47 39.26 51.50
CA ARG A 6 -36.34 38.58 50.89
C ARG A 6 -36.84 37.51 49.92
N HIS A 7 -36.57 37.67 48.65
CA HIS A 7 -36.74 36.60 47.65
C HIS A 7 -35.64 35.55 47.93
N GLU A 8 -36.06 34.38 48.40
CA GLU A 8 -35.17 33.21 48.41
C GLU A 8 -34.93 32.81 46.95
N ALA A 9 -33.64 32.83 46.56
CA ALA A 9 -33.22 32.33 45.26
C ALA A 9 -33.38 30.81 45.24
N GLN A 10 -34.31 30.28 44.48
CA GLN A 10 -34.43 28.86 44.21
C GLN A 10 -33.14 28.39 43.50
N ALA A 11 -32.38 27.54 44.20
CA ALA A 11 -31.22 26.87 43.58
C ALA A 11 -31.68 25.99 42.44
N MET A 12 -31.17 26.23 41.25
CA MET A 12 -31.39 25.36 40.09
C MET A 12 -30.87 23.96 40.40
N PRO A 13 -31.59 22.90 40.01
CA PRO A 13 -31.10 21.53 40.20
C PRO A 13 -29.84 21.32 39.35
N PRO A 14 -28.89 20.52 39.85
CA PRO A 14 -27.67 20.26 39.10
C PRO A 14 -27.98 19.60 37.77
N VAL A 15 -27.56 20.21 36.67
CA VAL A 15 -27.63 19.63 35.30
C VAL A 15 -26.77 18.39 35.29
N ARG A 16 -27.40 17.20 35.32
CA ARG A 16 -26.70 15.94 35.05
C ARG A 16 -26.42 15.86 33.55
N TRP A 17 -25.21 16.16 33.15
CA TRP A 17 -24.72 15.86 31.82
C TRP A 17 -24.58 14.33 31.72
N THR A 18 -25.55 13.64 31.14
CA THR A 18 -25.35 12.27 30.66
C THR A 18 -24.61 12.39 29.32
N PHE A 19 -23.29 12.28 29.36
CA PHE A 19 -22.55 12.04 28.14
C PHE A 19 -23.02 10.68 27.61
N PRO A 20 -23.41 10.57 26.31
CA PRO A 20 -23.60 9.26 25.72
C PRO A 20 -22.30 8.49 25.95
N MET A 21 -22.39 7.24 26.41
CA MET A 21 -21.21 6.39 26.55
C MET A 21 -20.47 6.49 25.21
N ALA A 22 -19.20 6.92 25.26
CA ALA A 22 -18.37 6.95 24.07
C ALA A 22 -18.42 5.55 23.45
N THR A 23 -18.97 5.44 22.27
CA THR A 23 -18.96 4.19 21.51
C THR A 23 -17.48 3.86 21.33
N GLN A 24 -17.02 2.80 21.98
CA GLN A 24 -15.64 2.38 21.85
C GLN A 24 -15.46 1.90 20.41
N LEU A 25 -14.65 2.59 19.63
CA LEU A 25 -14.33 2.19 18.26
C LEU A 25 -13.74 0.78 18.27
N SER A 26 -14.10 -0.04 17.32
CA SER A 26 -13.39 -1.30 17.09
C SER A 26 -11.93 -1.01 16.68
N HIS A 27 -11.09 -2.02 16.71
CA HIS A 27 -9.71 -1.87 16.24
C HIS A 27 -9.65 -1.40 14.78
N LEU A 28 -10.45 -2.01 13.90
CA LEU A 28 -10.52 -1.62 12.48
C LEU A 28 -11.09 -0.21 12.27
N ASP A 29 -12.12 0.19 13.03
CA ASP A 29 -12.65 1.56 12.96
C ASP A 29 -11.58 2.59 13.35
N ALA A 30 -10.74 2.27 14.34
CA ALA A 30 -9.65 3.15 14.75
C ALA A 30 -8.58 3.27 13.64
N LEU A 31 -8.19 2.16 13.03
CA LEU A 31 -7.24 2.14 11.91
C LEU A 31 -7.80 2.86 10.66
N GLU A 32 -9.07 2.64 10.33
CA GLU A 32 -9.76 3.35 9.25
C GLU A 32 -9.76 4.87 9.50
N SER A 33 -10.15 5.27 10.71
CA SER A 33 -10.20 6.69 11.09
C SER A 33 -8.84 7.36 11.00
N GLU A 34 -7.77 6.69 11.46
CA GLU A 34 -6.39 7.18 11.36
C GLU A 34 -5.98 7.33 9.89
N SER A 35 -6.20 6.31 9.07
CA SER A 35 -5.84 6.35 7.65
C SER A 35 -6.58 7.45 6.88
N ILE A 36 -7.89 7.60 7.12
CA ILE A 36 -8.70 8.68 6.53
C ILE A 36 -8.18 10.05 6.97
N HIS A 37 -7.80 10.22 8.24
CA HIS A 37 -7.20 11.45 8.74
C HIS A 37 -5.90 11.75 7.99
N ILE A 38 -4.97 10.80 7.88
CA ILE A 38 -3.70 10.95 7.15
C ILE A 38 -3.94 11.36 5.69
N ILE A 39 -4.88 10.69 5.00
CA ILE A 39 -5.18 10.98 3.59
C ILE A 39 -5.72 12.41 3.43
N ARG A 40 -6.59 12.87 4.33
CA ARG A 40 -7.14 14.23 4.33
C ARG A 40 -6.09 15.29 4.63
N GLU A 41 -5.21 15.04 5.61
CA GLU A 41 -4.10 15.95 5.96
C GLU A 41 -3.18 16.16 4.74
N VAL A 42 -2.79 15.08 4.05
CA VAL A 42 -1.96 15.17 2.84
C VAL A 42 -2.65 15.96 1.74
N ALA A 43 -3.92 15.70 1.47
CA ALA A 43 -4.66 16.42 0.44
C ALA A 43 -4.85 17.92 0.77
N ALA A 44 -4.79 18.29 2.06
CA ALA A 44 -4.90 19.67 2.50
C ALA A 44 -3.54 20.40 2.55
N GLU A 45 -2.45 19.69 2.82
CA GLU A 45 -1.12 20.27 3.04
C GLU A 45 -0.28 20.35 1.76
N PHE A 46 -0.47 19.40 0.82
CA PHE A 46 0.37 19.27 -0.39
C PHE A 46 -0.35 19.77 -1.64
N GLU A 47 0.43 20.32 -2.58
CA GLU A 47 -0.12 20.87 -3.83
C GLU A 47 -0.41 19.78 -4.87
N ARG A 48 0.41 18.74 -4.92
CA ARG A 48 0.40 17.69 -5.96
C ARG A 48 0.58 16.29 -5.37
N PRO A 49 -0.33 15.83 -4.53
CA PRO A 49 -0.28 14.46 -4.04
C PRO A 49 -0.63 13.45 -5.15
N VAL A 50 -0.07 12.25 -5.04
CA VAL A 50 -0.39 11.10 -5.91
C VAL A 50 -0.46 9.83 -5.07
N MET A 51 -1.38 8.91 -5.41
CA MET A 51 -1.49 7.63 -4.73
C MET A 51 -0.96 6.50 -5.61
N LEU A 52 0.03 5.76 -5.13
CA LEU A 52 0.52 4.57 -5.82
C LEU A 52 -0.56 3.49 -5.81
N PHE A 53 -0.90 3.00 -6.99
CA PHE A 53 -1.91 1.97 -7.18
C PHE A 53 -1.35 0.82 -8.00
N SER A 54 -0.80 -0.18 -7.30
CA SER A 54 -0.25 -1.39 -7.92
C SER A 54 -1.30 -2.41 -8.35
N GLY A 55 -2.57 -2.21 -7.96
CA GLY A 55 -3.63 -3.22 -8.07
C GLY A 55 -3.54 -4.32 -7.00
N GLY A 56 -2.59 -4.22 -6.07
CA GLY A 56 -2.48 -5.13 -4.93
C GLY A 56 -3.47 -4.80 -3.81
N LYS A 57 -3.70 -5.76 -2.89
CA LYS A 57 -4.67 -5.65 -1.79
C LYS A 57 -4.49 -4.38 -0.93
N ASP A 58 -3.23 -4.04 -0.60
CA ASP A 58 -2.93 -2.88 0.23
C ASP A 58 -3.29 -1.58 -0.50
N SER A 59 -2.94 -1.48 -1.78
CA SER A 59 -3.31 -0.32 -2.61
C SER A 59 -4.82 -0.26 -2.89
N ALA A 60 -5.51 -1.40 -2.95
CA ALA A 60 -6.97 -1.46 -3.08
C ALA A 60 -7.66 -0.93 -1.82
N VAL A 61 -7.23 -1.36 -0.64
CA VAL A 61 -7.72 -0.84 0.65
C VAL A 61 -7.40 0.65 0.78
N MET A 62 -6.20 1.08 0.43
CA MET A 62 -5.81 2.50 0.47
C MET A 62 -6.68 3.36 -0.46
N LEU A 63 -7.00 2.87 -1.65
CA LEU A 63 -7.90 3.56 -2.59
C LEU A 63 -9.33 3.63 -2.04
N ARG A 64 -9.82 2.55 -1.41
CA ARG A 64 -11.13 2.51 -0.74
C ARG A 64 -11.21 3.52 0.41
N LEU A 65 -10.15 3.63 1.20
CA LEU A 65 -10.04 4.63 2.27
C LEU A 65 -10.04 6.06 1.71
N ALA A 66 -9.41 6.28 0.56
CA ALA A 66 -9.47 7.58 -0.12
C ALA A 66 -10.88 7.92 -0.62
N GLU A 67 -11.63 6.95 -1.16
CA GLU A 67 -13.05 7.14 -1.49
C GLU A 67 -13.83 7.62 -0.26
N LYS A 68 -13.71 6.92 0.87
CA LYS A 68 -14.38 7.29 2.12
C LYS A 68 -13.92 8.65 2.64
N ALA A 69 -12.64 8.97 2.51
CA ALA A 69 -12.07 10.23 2.97
C ALA A 69 -12.73 11.46 2.31
N PHE A 70 -13.14 11.33 1.05
CA PHE A 70 -13.67 12.46 0.27
C PHE A 70 -15.15 12.33 -0.07
N TRP A 71 -15.80 11.22 0.29
CA TRP A 71 -17.24 11.07 0.06
C TRP A 71 -18.06 12.28 0.57
N PRO A 72 -19.02 12.84 -0.20
CA PRO A 72 -19.52 12.40 -1.52
C PRO A 72 -18.74 13.00 -2.72
N ALA A 73 -17.66 13.73 -2.49
CA ALA A 73 -16.78 14.23 -3.56
C ALA A 73 -15.90 13.10 -4.13
N ARG A 74 -15.27 13.37 -5.25
CA ARG A 74 -14.27 12.46 -5.83
C ARG A 74 -12.92 12.62 -5.12
N VAL A 75 -12.09 11.61 -5.21
CA VAL A 75 -10.68 11.68 -4.79
C VAL A 75 -9.98 12.81 -5.56
N PRO A 76 -9.39 13.80 -4.87
CA PRO A 76 -8.91 15.04 -5.51
C PRO A 76 -7.52 14.93 -6.16
N PHE A 77 -6.90 13.78 -6.14
CA PHE A 77 -5.57 13.55 -6.69
C PHE A 77 -5.53 12.31 -7.59
N PRO A 78 -4.55 12.22 -8.51
CA PRO A 78 -4.41 11.07 -9.40
C PRO A 78 -3.91 9.83 -8.66
N VAL A 79 -4.17 8.65 -9.25
CA VAL A 79 -3.48 7.41 -8.89
C VAL A 79 -2.38 7.14 -9.90
N MET A 80 -1.27 6.54 -9.47
CA MET A 80 -0.14 6.20 -10.33
C MET A 80 0.20 4.72 -10.24
N HIS A 81 0.31 4.10 -11.40
CA HIS A 81 0.78 2.72 -11.56
C HIS A 81 2.18 2.71 -12.18
N VAL A 82 3.12 2.02 -11.57
CA VAL A 82 4.41 1.73 -12.20
C VAL A 82 4.30 0.41 -12.93
N ASP A 83 4.26 0.49 -14.25
CA ASP A 83 4.08 -0.66 -15.13
C ASP A 83 5.44 -1.24 -15.53
N THR A 84 5.72 -2.46 -15.08
CA THR A 84 6.95 -3.18 -15.47
C THR A 84 6.87 -3.77 -16.87
N GLY A 85 5.68 -3.88 -17.44
CA GLY A 85 5.40 -4.67 -18.64
C GLY A 85 5.39 -6.18 -18.37
N HIS A 86 5.59 -6.60 -17.12
CA HIS A 86 5.57 -7.99 -16.66
C HIS A 86 4.51 -8.20 -15.54
N ASN A 87 3.47 -7.40 -15.54
CA ASN A 87 2.39 -7.52 -14.58
C ASN A 87 1.47 -8.69 -14.94
N PHE A 88 0.71 -9.19 -13.96
CA PHE A 88 -0.36 -10.16 -14.20
C PHE A 88 -1.55 -9.46 -14.87
N ASP A 89 -2.12 -10.08 -15.90
CA ASP A 89 -3.27 -9.53 -16.63
C ASP A 89 -4.46 -9.25 -15.70
N GLU A 90 -4.73 -10.15 -14.75
CA GLU A 90 -5.81 -9.99 -13.77
C GLU A 90 -5.66 -8.74 -12.90
N VAL A 91 -4.42 -8.31 -12.67
CA VAL A 91 -4.11 -7.09 -11.90
C VAL A 91 -4.31 -5.84 -12.74
N LEU A 92 -3.90 -5.88 -14.02
CA LEU A 92 -4.10 -4.77 -14.95
C LEU A 92 -5.59 -4.55 -15.25
N ASP A 93 -6.35 -5.61 -15.51
CA ASP A 93 -7.79 -5.56 -15.73
C ASP A 93 -8.53 -4.98 -14.50
N TYR A 94 -8.16 -5.43 -13.31
CA TYR A 94 -8.70 -4.90 -12.06
C TYR A 94 -8.37 -3.40 -11.92
N ARG A 95 -7.11 -3.00 -12.12
CA ARG A 95 -6.67 -1.60 -12.05
C ARG A 95 -7.52 -0.72 -12.96
N ASP A 96 -7.62 -1.09 -14.23
CA ASP A 96 -8.28 -0.27 -15.24
C ASP A 96 -9.77 -0.13 -14.97
N ARG A 97 -10.42 -1.21 -14.55
CA ARG A 97 -11.81 -1.22 -14.17
C ARG A 97 -12.07 -0.33 -12.94
N ARG A 98 -11.28 -0.50 -11.85
CA ARG A 98 -11.47 0.30 -10.63
C ARG A 98 -11.25 1.79 -10.85
N VAL A 99 -10.22 2.15 -11.61
CA VAL A 99 -9.94 3.54 -11.98
C VAL A 99 -11.09 4.16 -12.77
N ALA A 100 -11.65 3.40 -13.74
CA ALA A 100 -12.78 3.86 -14.54
C ALA A 100 -14.05 4.05 -13.70
N GLU A 101 -14.38 3.11 -12.80
CA GLU A 101 -15.52 3.18 -11.90
C GLU A 101 -15.47 4.40 -10.98
N LEU A 102 -14.31 4.70 -10.44
CA LEU A 102 -14.11 5.84 -9.54
C LEU A 102 -13.97 7.17 -10.27
N GLY A 103 -13.70 7.12 -11.57
CA GLY A 103 -13.45 8.30 -12.38
C GLY A 103 -12.26 9.12 -11.88
N VAL A 104 -11.23 8.45 -11.33
CA VAL A 104 -9.96 9.06 -10.93
C VAL A 104 -9.00 9.09 -12.12
N GLN A 105 -8.08 10.04 -12.13
CA GLN A 105 -7.04 10.09 -13.15
C GLN A 105 -5.99 9.02 -12.89
N LEU A 106 -5.67 8.19 -13.90
CA LEU A 106 -4.56 7.23 -13.87
C LEU A 106 -3.34 7.81 -14.57
N VAL A 107 -2.21 7.79 -13.89
CA VAL A 107 -0.87 8.02 -14.45
C VAL A 107 -0.16 6.68 -14.54
N VAL A 108 0.32 6.30 -15.71
CA VAL A 108 1.08 5.06 -15.92
C VAL A 108 2.54 5.42 -16.18
N ALA A 109 3.41 5.06 -15.24
CA ALA A 109 4.86 5.18 -15.38
C ALA A 109 5.42 3.86 -15.93
N SER A 110 5.86 3.87 -17.20
CA SER A 110 6.28 2.66 -17.92
C SER A 110 7.76 2.40 -17.79
N VAL A 111 8.13 1.23 -17.26
CA VAL A 111 9.52 0.73 -17.22
C VAL A 111 10.03 0.52 -18.65
N GLN A 112 9.17 0.05 -19.57
CA GLN A 112 9.57 -0.10 -20.99
C GLN A 112 9.98 1.25 -21.60
N ALA A 113 9.22 2.31 -21.34
CA ALA A 113 9.58 3.65 -21.81
C ALA A 113 10.92 4.12 -21.23
N SER A 114 11.20 3.80 -19.96
CA SER A 114 12.50 4.11 -19.32
C SER A 114 13.65 3.32 -19.96
N ILE A 115 13.43 2.07 -20.36
CA ILE A 115 14.40 1.26 -21.10
C ILE A 115 14.65 1.87 -22.49
N ASP A 116 13.59 2.19 -23.23
CA ASP A 116 13.67 2.74 -24.60
C ASP A 116 14.37 4.12 -24.61
N ALA A 117 14.20 4.90 -23.55
CA ALA A 117 14.89 6.17 -23.35
C ALA A 117 16.34 6.02 -22.82
N GLY A 118 16.82 4.78 -22.58
CA GLY A 118 18.16 4.53 -22.06
C GLY A 118 18.37 4.97 -20.60
N ARG A 119 17.30 5.19 -19.85
CA ARG A 119 17.35 5.57 -18.43
C ARG A 119 17.77 4.39 -17.54
N VAL A 120 17.36 3.20 -17.91
CA VAL A 120 17.67 1.94 -17.24
C VAL A 120 18.06 0.89 -18.26
N VAL A 121 18.81 -0.12 -17.82
CA VAL A 121 19.24 -1.24 -18.66
C VAL A 121 18.56 -2.50 -18.17
N GLU A 122 17.86 -3.19 -19.08
CA GLU A 122 17.23 -4.47 -18.77
C GLU A 122 18.25 -5.58 -18.59
N GLU A 123 18.15 -6.32 -17.51
CA GLU A 123 18.94 -7.53 -17.29
C GLU A 123 18.44 -8.64 -18.23
N LYS A 124 19.35 -9.54 -18.64
CA LYS A 124 19.03 -10.68 -19.50
C LYS A 124 19.34 -11.99 -18.77
N GLY A 125 18.54 -13.00 -19.06
CA GLY A 125 18.76 -14.34 -18.53
C GLY A 125 17.56 -14.85 -17.71
N PRO A 126 17.58 -16.11 -17.28
CA PRO A 126 16.45 -16.78 -16.66
C PRO A 126 16.04 -16.21 -15.28
N ARG A 127 16.92 -15.42 -14.64
CA ARG A 127 16.65 -14.72 -13.37
C ARG A 127 16.47 -13.21 -13.55
N ALA A 128 16.38 -12.73 -14.79
CA ALA A 128 16.13 -11.32 -15.06
C ALA A 128 14.77 -10.89 -14.52
N SER A 129 14.72 -9.71 -13.92
CA SER A 129 13.49 -9.11 -13.41
C SER A 129 13.54 -7.60 -13.62
N ARG A 130 12.40 -7.03 -14.01
CA ARG A 130 12.24 -5.57 -14.11
C ARG A 130 11.90 -4.90 -12.79
N ASN A 131 11.76 -5.68 -11.71
CA ASN A 131 11.33 -5.17 -10.42
C ASN A 131 12.25 -4.04 -9.89
N ARG A 132 13.58 -4.16 -10.07
CA ARG A 132 14.54 -3.12 -9.67
C ARG A 132 14.46 -1.85 -10.51
N LEU A 133 14.05 -1.97 -11.76
CA LEU A 133 13.96 -0.85 -12.70
C LEU A 133 12.83 0.12 -12.35
N GLN A 134 11.85 -0.33 -11.56
CA GLN A 134 10.72 0.49 -11.11
C GLN A 134 11.16 1.73 -10.34
N THR A 135 12.27 1.68 -9.61
CA THR A 135 12.75 2.81 -8.80
C THR A 135 13.01 4.05 -9.65
N VAL A 136 13.80 3.90 -10.71
CA VAL A 136 14.15 5.01 -11.62
C VAL A 136 12.88 5.53 -12.30
N THR A 137 12.06 4.63 -12.83
CA THR A 137 10.80 4.99 -13.50
C THR A 137 9.86 5.77 -12.57
N LEU A 138 9.75 5.35 -11.31
CA LEU A 138 8.94 6.02 -10.31
C LEU A 138 9.48 7.43 -10.00
N LEU A 139 10.79 7.58 -9.79
CA LEU A 139 11.41 8.88 -9.48
C LEU A 139 11.32 9.85 -10.67
N ASP A 140 11.50 9.34 -11.90
CA ASP A 140 11.33 10.12 -13.11
C ASP A 140 9.87 10.63 -13.22
N ALA A 141 8.88 9.78 -12.99
CA ALA A 141 7.47 10.17 -13.01
C ALA A 141 7.10 11.18 -11.91
N ILE A 142 7.64 11.03 -10.69
CA ILE A 142 7.46 12.00 -9.60
C ILE A 142 8.01 13.37 -10.03
N THR A 143 9.19 13.38 -10.63
CA THR A 143 9.84 14.62 -11.08
C THR A 143 9.08 15.26 -12.25
N GLU A 144 8.68 14.48 -13.25
CA GLU A 144 7.95 14.94 -14.43
C GLU A 144 6.61 15.60 -14.07
N HIS A 145 5.87 14.96 -13.16
CA HIS A 145 4.57 15.47 -12.70
C HIS A 145 4.68 16.45 -11.53
N ALA A 146 5.89 16.65 -11.01
CA ALA A 146 6.18 17.48 -9.83
C ALA A 146 5.33 17.09 -8.61
N PHE A 147 5.18 15.78 -8.35
CA PHE A 147 4.48 15.29 -7.18
C PHE A 147 5.30 15.57 -5.90
N ASP A 148 4.66 16.16 -4.90
CA ASP A 148 5.26 16.56 -3.63
C ASP A 148 4.91 15.61 -2.47
N ALA A 149 3.82 14.84 -2.61
CA ALA A 149 3.46 13.75 -1.70
C ALA A 149 3.06 12.50 -2.48
N VAL A 150 3.57 11.33 -2.05
CA VAL A 150 3.33 10.05 -2.72
C VAL A 150 2.86 9.03 -1.71
N PHE A 151 1.58 8.69 -1.76
CA PHE A 151 1.01 7.65 -0.91
C PHE A 151 1.50 6.26 -1.33
N GLY A 152 1.87 5.45 -0.37
CA GLY A 152 2.26 4.06 -0.56
C GLY A 152 1.58 3.12 0.42
N GLY A 153 1.30 1.89 -0.01
CA GLY A 153 0.62 0.87 0.79
C GLY A 153 1.52 0.12 1.79
N GLY A 154 2.71 0.66 2.11
CA GLY A 154 3.65 -0.01 3.01
C GLY A 154 3.16 -0.08 4.45
N ARG A 155 3.35 -1.25 5.09
CA ARG A 155 2.99 -1.52 6.48
C ARG A 155 4.23 -1.88 7.30
N ARG A 156 4.23 -1.56 8.61
CA ARG A 156 5.35 -1.86 9.51
C ARG A 156 5.53 -3.35 9.78
N ASP A 157 4.47 -4.15 9.67
CA ASP A 157 4.51 -5.59 9.91
C ASP A 157 5.06 -6.39 8.72
N GLU A 158 5.08 -5.79 7.54
CA GLU A 158 5.47 -6.44 6.29
C GLU A 158 6.93 -6.91 6.31
N GLU A 159 7.81 -6.09 6.93
CA GLU A 159 9.23 -6.37 7.08
C GLU A 159 9.88 -5.55 8.20
N LYS A 160 10.95 -6.12 8.82
CA LYS A 160 11.70 -5.46 9.91
C LYS A 160 12.26 -4.09 9.54
N ALA A 161 12.70 -3.89 8.30
CA ALA A 161 13.22 -2.61 7.83
C ALA A 161 12.15 -1.52 7.83
N ARG A 162 10.88 -1.88 7.59
CA ARG A 162 9.75 -0.94 7.62
C ARG A 162 9.29 -0.56 9.01
N ALA A 163 9.58 -1.38 10.02
CA ALA A 163 9.20 -1.08 11.40
C ALA A 163 9.75 0.25 11.94
N LYS A 164 10.82 0.76 11.33
CA LYS A 164 11.45 2.05 11.69
C LYS A 164 10.92 3.23 10.88
N GLU A 165 10.10 2.98 9.87
CA GLU A 165 9.59 4.04 8.98
C GLU A 165 8.53 4.89 9.68
N ARG A 166 8.50 6.18 9.34
CA ARG A 166 7.46 7.11 9.76
C ARG A 166 6.29 7.05 8.80
N VAL A 167 5.12 7.54 9.23
CA VAL A 167 3.97 7.73 8.34
C VAL A 167 4.33 8.74 7.26
N TYR A 168 4.99 9.87 7.62
CA TYR A 168 5.60 10.81 6.69
C TYR A 168 7.10 10.52 6.58
N SER A 169 7.50 9.87 5.51
CA SER A 169 8.88 9.49 5.24
C SER A 169 9.51 10.47 4.26
N PHE A 170 10.42 11.31 4.76
CA PHE A 170 11.06 12.36 3.98
C PHE A 170 12.08 11.79 3.01
N ARG A 171 12.08 12.32 1.78
CA ARG A 171 13.01 12.00 0.71
C ARG A 171 13.78 13.25 0.32
N ASP A 172 15.08 13.09 0.10
CA ASP A 172 15.92 14.16 -0.40
C ASP A 172 15.69 14.44 -1.90
N ASP A 173 16.45 15.38 -2.47
CA ASP A 173 16.36 15.76 -3.88
C ASP A 173 16.65 14.60 -4.86
N PHE A 174 17.26 13.49 -4.37
CA PHE A 174 17.54 12.28 -5.13
C PHE A 174 16.47 11.21 -4.92
N GLY A 175 15.45 11.47 -4.13
CA GLY A 175 14.40 10.53 -3.75
C GLY A 175 14.83 9.50 -2.70
N GLN A 176 16.02 9.63 -2.13
CA GLN A 176 16.53 8.73 -1.10
C GLN A 176 15.93 9.05 0.27
N TRP A 177 15.79 8.03 1.10
CA TRP A 177 15.32 8.22 2.47
C TRP A 177 16.30 9.09 3.27
N ASP A 178 15.79 10.19 3.84
CA ASP A 178 16.56 11.11 4.66
C ASP A 178 16.31 10.89 6.16
N PRO A 179 17.09 10.03 6.83
CA PRO A 179 16.90 9.72 8.24
C PRO A 179 17.17 10.91 9.17
N LYS A 180 17.90 11.92 8.71
CA LYS A 180 18.26 13.09 9.53
C LYS A 180 17.13 14.10 9.64
N ASN A 181 16.29 14.18 8.61
CA ASN A 181 15.17 15.13 8.53
C ASN A 181 13.81 14.49 8.89
N GLN A 182 13.81 13.20 9.35
CA GLN A 182 12.59 12.59 9.85
C GLN A 182 12.08 13.35 11.09
N ARG A 183 10.76 13.58 11.15
CA ARG A 183 10.13 14.35 12.23
C ARG A 183 9.39 13.44 13.20
N PRO A 184 9.29 13.83 14.49
CA PRO A 184 8.44 13.13 15.45
C PRO A 184 6.96 13.21 15.02
N GLU A 185 6.24 12.10 15.17
CA GLU A 185 4.80 12.00 14.88
C GLU A 185 4.02 11.76 16.18
N LEU A 186 4.26 12.63 17.17
CA LEU A 186 3.59 12.57 18.47
C LEU A 186 2.12 12.96 18.30
N TRP A 187 1.22 12.21 18.95
CA TRP A 187 -0.23 12.45 18.95
C TRP A 187 -0.86 12.45 17.55
N ASN A 188 -0.28 11.70 16.59
CA ASN A 188 -0.71 11.67 15.20
C ASN A 188 -0.73 13.06 14.53
N LEU A 189 0.19 13.92 14.94
CA LEU A 189 0.43 15.20 14.27
C LEU A 189 1.54 15.03 13.24
N TYR A 190 1.21 15.35 12.01
CA TYR A 190 2.11 15.25 10.87
C TYR A 190 2.58 16.63 10.44
N ASN A 191 3.79 16.73 9.93
CA ASN A 191 4.36 17.97 9.43
C ASN A 191 5.03 17.70 8.10
N GLY A 192 4.35 18.06 7.03
CA GLY A 192 4.77 17.86 5.64
C GLY A 192 5.66 18.97 5.08
N ARG A 193 6.15 19.91 5.90
CA ARG A 193 7.00 20.98 5.38
C ARG A 193 8.27 20.41 4.74
N HIS A 194 8.40 20.60 3.44
CA HIS A 194 9.51 20.16 2.60
C HIS A 194 10.08 21.31 1.79
N ARG A 195 11.24 21.12 1.17
CA ARG A 195 11.86 22.06 0.26
C ARG A 195 11.45 21.76 -1.17
N LYS A 196 11.63 22.74 -2.05
CA LYS A 196 11.40 22.54 -3.48
C LYS A 196 12.36 21.46 -4.01
N GLY A 197 11.82 20.42 -4.67
CA GLY A 197 12.57 19.28 -5.17
C GLY A 197 12.55 18.05 -4.24
N GLU A 198 12.34 18.26 -2.94
CA GLU A 198 12.06 17.16 -2.00
C GLU A 198 10.61 16.66 -2.16
N HIS A 199 10.35 15.43 -1.81
CA HIS A 199 8.99 14.90 -1.70
C HIS A 199 8.85 13.99 -0.48
N ILE A 200 7.62 13.74 -0.07
CA ILE A 200 7.33 12.89 1.08
C ILE A 200 6.62 11.62 0.62
N ARG A 201 7.09 10.46 1.09
CA ARG A 201 6.32 9.22 1.02
C ARG A 201 5.39 9.16 2.20
N VAL A 202 4.12 8.86 1.95
CA VAL A 202 3.10 8.78 2.99
C VAL A 202 2.54 7.37 3.07
N PHE A 203 2.51 6.80 4.27
CA PHE A 203 2.07 5.43 4.52
C PHE A 203 0.82 5.38 5.41
N PRO A 204 -0.39 5.58 4.86
CA PRO A 204 -1.62 5.58 5.65
C PRO A 204 -1.90 4.25 6.34
N LEU A 205 -1.39 3.15 5.78
CA LEU A 205 -1.56 1.79 6.30
C LEU A 205 -0.43 1.35 7.24
N SER A 206 0.42 2.28 7.69
CA SER A 206 1.63 1.97 8.46
C SER A 206 1.40 1.11 9.69
N ASN A 207 0.27 1.30 10.39
CA ASN A 207 -0.08 0.61 11.63
C ASN A 207 -0.96 -0.65 11.41
N TRP A 208 -1.34 -0.95 10.17
CA TRP A 208 -2.14 -2.12 9.80
C TRP A 208 -1.28 -3.37 9.72
N THR A 209 -1.83 -4.50 10.12
CA THR A 209 -1.26 -5.82 9.85
C THR A 209 -1.85 -6.45 8.58
N GLU A 210 -1.23 -7.51 8.07
CA GLU A 210 -1.82 -8.27 6.94
C GLU A 210 -3.22 -8.78 7.29
N LEU A 211 -3.41 -9.22 8.53
CA LEU A 211 -4.72 -9.69 9.00
C LEU A 211 -5.75 -8.56 9.04
N ASP A 212 -5.38 -7.36 9.48
CA ASP A 212 -6.28 -6.19 9.47
C ASP A 212 -6.72 -5.83 8.04
N ILE A 213 -5.79 -5.90 7.07
CA ILE A 213 -6.12 -5.68 5.66
C ILE A 213 -7.18 -6.68 5.19
N TRP A 214 -7.01 -7.97 5.46
CA TRP A 214 -7.95 -8.99 5.04
C TRP A 214 -9.30 -8.89 5.77
N GLN A 215 -9.31 -8.58 7.06
CA GLN A 215 -10.54 -8.32 7.80
C GLN A 215 -11.29 -7.11 7.25
N TYR A 216 -10.57 -6.04 6.93
CA TYR A 216 -11.18 -4.86 6.31
C TYR A 216 -11.73 -5.14 4.92
N VAL A 217 -11.04 -5.98 4.12
CA VAL A 217 -11.53 -6.45 2.82
C VAL A 217 -12.87 -7.17 2.97
N ALA A 218 -13.02 -8.01 4.01
CA ALA A 218 -14.27 -8.70 4.30
C ALA A 218 -15.37 -7.75 4.79
N ASP A 219 -15.04 -6.87 5.73
CA ASP A 219 -16.03 -6.00 6.41
C ASP A 219 -16.57 -4.91 5.47
N ASP A 220 -15.74 -4.37 4.58
CA ASP A 220 -16.11 -3.27 3.67
C ASP A 220 -16.32 -3.73 2.22
N ASP A 221 -16.36 -5.03 1.98
CA ASP A 221 -16.56 -5.68 0.66
C ASP A 221 -15.62 -5.11 -0.43
N VAL A 222 -14.33 -5.01 -0.09
CA VAL A 222 -13.33 -4.47 -1.02
C VAL A 222 -12.99 -5.50 -2.09
N GLU A 223 -13.29 -5.18 -3.33
CA GLU A 223 -12.95 -6.04 -4.45
C GLU A 223 -11.43 -6.11 -4.65
N LEU A 224 -10.92 -7.32 -4.91
CA LEU A 224 -9.51 -7.60 -5.20
C LEU A 224 -9.35 -8.37 -6.52
N PRO A 225 -8.15 -8.35 -7.15
CA PRO A 225 -7.85 -9.23 -8.27
C PRO A 225 -8.03 -10.72 -7.92
N SER A 226 -8.54 -11.49 -8.88
CA SER A 226 -8.85 -12.92 -8.68
C SER A 226 -7.65 -13.76 -8.24
N ILE A 227 -6.43 -13.35 -8.57
CA ILE A 227 -5.21 -14.10 -8.22
C ILE A 227 -4.93 -14.17 -6.72
N TYR A 228 -5.62 -13.39 -5.90
CA TYR A 228 -5.53 -13.47 -4.44
C TYR A 228 -6.26 -14.70 -3.87
N TYR A 229 -7.15 -15.31 -4.66
CA TYR A 229 -7.93 -16.49 -4.30
C TYR A 229 -7.39 -17.72 -5.02
N ALA A 230 -7.64 -18.90 -4.43
CA ALA A 230 -7.15 -20.15 -4.99
C ALA A 230 -7.71 -20.41 -6.39
N HIS A 231 -6.82 -20.64 -7.33
CA HIS A 231 -7.12 -20.98 -8.71
C HIS A 231 -6.08 -21.95 -9.26
N ARG A 232 -6.45 -22.70 -10.30
CA ARG A 232 -5.49 -23.56 -11.00
C ARG A 232 -4.58 -22.72 -11.89
N ARG A 233 -3.26 -22.94 -11.75
CA ARG A 233 -2.25 -22.24 -12.54
C ARG A 233 -1.06 -23.17 -12.80
N GLU A 234 -0.51 -23.08 -14.00
CA GLU A 234 0.73 -23.74 -14.33
C GLU A 234 1.88 -23.01 -13.63
N VAL A 235 2.59 -23.73 -12.78
CA VAL A 235 3.69 -23.20 -11.95
C VAL A 235 4.89 -24.15 -12.02
N PHE A 236 6.05 -23.64 -11.68
CA PHE A 236 7.29 -24.40 -11.54
C PHE A 236 8.05 -23.94 -10.31
N GLU A 237 8.93 -24.78 -9.77
CA GLU A 237 9.74 -24.45 -8.62
C GLU A 237 11.10 -23.88 -9.05
N ARG A 238 11.46 -22.71 -8.50
CA ARG A 238 12.79 -22.10 -8.64
C ARG A 238 13.23 -21.51 -7.31
N ASP A 239 14.42 -21.90 -6.87
CA ASP A 239 15.03 -21.39 -5.61
C ASP A 239 14.07 -21.52 -4.39
N GLY A 240 13.26 -22.60 -4.36
CA GLY A 240 12.28 -22.88 -3.29
C GLY A 240 11.05 -21.98 -3.33
N MET A 241 10.71 -21.42 -4.47
CA MET A 241 9.49 -20.64 -4.71
C MET A 241 8.71 -21.22 -5.90
N LEU A 242 7.39 -21.17 -5.81
CA LEU A 242 6.50 -21.48 -6.92
C LEU A 242 6.31 -20.23 -7.78
N LEU A 243 6.81 -20.25 -9.01
CA LEU A 243 6.64 -19.16 -9.97
C LEU A 243 5.60 -19.59 -11.02
N ALA A 244 4.74 -18.66 -11.43
CA ALA A 244 3.81 -18.90 -12.53
C ALA A 244 4.56 -18.94 -13.87
N VAL A 245 4.19 -19.90 -14.71
CA VAL A 245 4.64 -19.90 -16.11
C VAL A 245 4.08 -18.66 -16.79
N SER A 246 4.94 -17.90 -17.42
CA SER A 246 4.58 -16.66 -18.11
C SER A 246 5.51 -16.42 -19.29
N PRO A 247 5.12 -15.57 -20.26
CA PRO A 247 5.97 -15.22 -21.40
C PRO A 247 7.24 -14.44 -20.99
N TYR A 248 7.31 -13.97 -19.76
CA TYR A 248 8.40 -13.18 -19.20
C TYR A 248 9.48 -14.03 -18.52
N ILE A 249 9.26 -15.33 -18.37
CA ILE A 249 10.17 -16.24 -17.68
C ILE A 249 10.67 -17.31 -18.65
N THR A 250 12.00 -17.44 -18.73
CA THR A 250 12.63 -18.56 -19.43
C THR A 250 12.89 -19.69 -18.45
N LEU A 251 12.32 -20.89 -18.70
CA LEU A 251 12.58 -22.07 -17.90
C LEU A 251 14.03 -22.50 -18.04
N MET A 252 14.60 -22.98 -16.93
CA MET A 252 15.95 -23.57 -16.88
C MET A 252 15.88 -25.09 -17.02
N GLU A 253 17.01 -25.73 -17.31
CA GLU A 253 17.11 -27.18 -17.36
C GLU A 253 16.73 -27.80 -16.01
N GLY A 254 15.80 -28.75 -16.02
CA GLY A 254 15.29 -29.42 -14.82
C GLY A 254 14.09 -28.71 -14.15
N GLU A 255 13.63 -27.59 -14.66
CA GLU A 255 12.37 -26.99 -14.21
C GLU A 255 11.21 -27.57 -15.01
N GLU A 256 10.31 -28.26 -14.32
CA GLU A 256 9.15 -28.91 -14.93
C GLU A 256 7.86 -28.18 -14.50
N PRO A 257 7.18 -27.52 -15.43
CA PRO A 257 5.87 -26.91 -15.14
C PRO A 257 4.81 -27.96 -14.80
N GLU A 258 3.99 -27.66 -13.80
CA GLU A 258 2.85 -28.47 -13.41
C GLU A 258 1.65 -27.60 -13.01
N GLU A 259 0.45 -28.10 -13.24
CA GLU A 259 -0.77 -27.41 -12.80
C GLU A 259 -1.00 -27.67 -11.31
N ARG A 260 -0.98 -26.59 -10.51
CA ARG A 260 -1.29 -26.64 -9.06
C ARG A 260 -2.43 -25.68 -8.71
N LEU A 261 -3.07 -25.95 -7.57
CA LEU A 261 -4.03 -25.03 -6.97
C LEU A 261 -3.26 -24.05 -6.09
N VAL A 262 -3.21 -22.79 -6.52
CA VAL A 262 -2.37 -21.76 -5.89
C VAL A 262 -3.09 -20.44 -5.78
N ARG A 263 -2.61 -19.57 -4.89
CA ARG A 263 -2.95 -18.15 -4.83
C ARG A 263 -1.69 -17.30 -4.64
N PHE A 264 -1.82 -16.01 -4.86
CA PHE A 264 -0.73 -15.07 -4.57
C PHE A 264 -1.04 -14.27 -3.29
N ARG A 265 -0.07 -14.14 -2.37
CA ARG A 265 -0.21 -13.30 -1.17
C ARG A 265 0.14 -11.84 -1.46
N THR A 266 1.04 -11.62 -2.42
CA THR A 266 1.43 -10.30 -2.92
C THR A 266 1.34 -10.28 -4.43
N VAL A 267 1.18 -9.09 -5.00
CA VAL A 267 1.26 -8.88 -6.45
C VAL A 267 2.44 -7.96 -6.77
N GLY A 268 2.98 -8.12 -7.97
CA GLY A 268 4.11 -7.35 -8.46
C GLY A 268 4.52 -7.83 -9.85
N ASP A 269 5.80 -7.74 -10.17
CA ASP A 269 6.36 -8.31 -11.40
C ASP A 269 6.21 -9.84 -11.39
N ALA A 270 5.57 -10.40 -12.42
CA ALA A 270 5.27 -11.82 -12.52
C ALA A 270 6.53 -12.70 -12.52
N SER A 271 7.67 -12.15 -12.99
CA SER A 271 8.93 -12.88 -13.06
C SER A 271 9.57 -13.15 -11.69
N CYS A 272 9.16 -12.44 -10.64
CA CYS A 272 9.73 -12.56 -9.29
C CYS A 272 8.70 -12.70 -8.17
N THR A 273 7.41 -12.82 -8.49
CA THR A 273 6.34 -12.98 -7.52
C THR A 273 5.96 -14.46 -7.38
N GLY A 274 6.22 -15.01 -6.19
CA GLY A 274 5.91 -16.41 -5.89
C GLY A 274 4.45 -16.63 -5.49
N ALA A 275 3.89 -17.74 -5.94
CA ALA A 275 2.62 -18.27 -5.50
C ALA A 275 2.78 -19.12 -4.23
N VAL A 276 1.69 -19.40 -3.55
CA VAL A 276 1.58 -20.37 -2.45
C VAL A 276 0.49 -21.37 -2.77
N GLU A 277 0.72 -22.66 -2.45
CA GLU A 277 -0.35 -23.65 -2.53
C GLU A 277 -1.44 -23.31 -1.52
N SER A 278 -2.67 -23.28 -1.98
CA SER A 278 -3.80 -22.85 -1.16
C SER A 278 -5.11 -23.35 -1.75
N GLY A 279 -6.05 -23.70 -0.86
CA GLY A 279 -7.44 -23.99 -1.20
C GLY A 279 -8.40 -22.84 -0.89
N ALA A 280 -7.89 -21.68 -0.45
CA ALA A 280 -8.70 -20.54 -0.03
C ALA A 280 -9.36 -19.85 -1.22
N THR A 281 -10.65 -20.03 -1.39
CA THR A 281 -11.44 -19.48 -2.50
C THR A 281 -12.27 -18.26 -2.09
N THR A 282 -12.41 -18.02 -0.79
CA THR A 282 -13.16 -16.90 -0.23
C THR A 282 -12.25 -16.02 0.65
N VAL A 283 -12.70 -14.83 0.98
CA VAL A 283 -11.98 -13.92 1.88
C VAL A 283 -11.82 -14.55 3.27
N GLU A 284 -12.85 -15.23 3.77
CA GLU A 284 -12.85 -15.90 5.07
C GLU A 284 -11.82 -17.03 5.12
N ASP A 285 -11.69 -17.80 4.03
CA ASP A 285 -10.67 -18.85 3.93
C ASP A 285 -9.26 -18.23 3.99
N VAL A 286 -9.05 -17.13 3.27
CA VAL A 286 -7.76 -16.41 3.28
C VAL A 286 -7.46 -15.85 4.67
N ILE A 287 -8.46 -15.28 5.36
CA ILE A 287 -8.31 -14.79 6.75
C ILE A 287 -7.86 -15.95 7.66
N ALA A 288 -8.48 -17.13 7.54
CA ALA A 288 -8.12 -18.28 8.33
C ALA A 288 -6.68 -18.76 8.07
N GLU A 289 -6.24 -18.77 6.80
CA GLU A 289 -4.86 -19.10 6.43
C GLU A 289 -3.85 -18.07 6.97
N VAL A 290 -4.14 -16.77 6.83
CA VAL A 290 -3.27 -15.70 7.30
C VAL A 290 -3.14 -15.74 8.81
N ALA A 291 -4.24 -15.93 9.54
CA ALA A 291 -4.25 -16.04 11.00
C ALA A 291 -3.44 -17.25 11.50
N ALA A 292 -3.40 -18.35 10.75
CA ALA A 292 -2.63 -19.54 11.06
C ALA A 292 -1.14 -19.45 10.64
N SER A 293 -0.79 -18.50 9.78
CA SER A 293 0.56 -18.38 9.22
C SER A 293 1.55 -17.84 10.25
N ARG A 294 2.75 -18.46 10.32
CA ARG A 294 3.87 -18.00 11.14
C ARG A 294 4.93 -17.25 10.31
N VAL A 295 4.73 -17.17 9.00
CA VAL A 295 5.70 -16.58 8.06
C VAL A 295 5.15 -15.24 7.60
N THR A 296 5.99 -14.22 7.63
CA THR A 296 5.64 -12.90 7.12
C THR A 296 5.33 -12.96 5.63
N GLU A 297 4.48 -12.06 5.17
CA GLU A 297 4.01 -12.01 3.79
C GLU A 297 5.14 -12.03 2.76
N ARG A 298 6.15 -11.19 2.93
CA ARG A 298 7.28 -11.07 2.00
C ARG A 298 8.30 -12.19 2.13
N GLY A 299 8.52 -12.70 3.31
CA GLY A 299 9.50 -13.76 3.54
C GLY A 299 9.23 -15.07 2.78
N ALA A 300 7.97 -15.29 2.38
CA ALA A 300 7.56 -16.46 1.64
C ALA A 300 7.46 -16.27 0.12
N THR A 301 7.26 -15.01 -0.37
CA THR A 301 6.71 -14.77 -1.71
C THR A 301 7.57 -13.87 -2.61
N ARG A 302 8.68 -13.33 -2.13
CA ARG A 302 9.54 -12.44 -2.91
C ARG A 302 10.95 -13.00 -3.11
N ALA A 303 11.29 -13.33 -4.37
CA ALA A 303 12.64 -13.81 -4.74
C ALA A 303 13.74 -12.82 -4.38
N ASP A 304 13.47 -11.53 -4.62
CA ASP A 304 14.47 -10.48 -4.44
C ASP A 304 14.85 -10.26 -2.97
N ASP A 305 13.92 -10.52 -2.04
CA ASP A 305 14.16 -10.34 -0.61
C ASP A 305 14.92 -11.54 0.01
N ARG A 306 15.02 -12.67 -0.71
CA ARG A 306 15.77 -13.87 -0.29
C ARG A 306 17.26 -13.82 -0.64
N ILE A 307 17.65 -13.00 -1.62
CA ILE A 307 19.03 -12.90 -2.12
C ILE A 307 19.88 -11.99 -1.25
N SER A 308 19.30 -11.07 -0.50
CA SER A 308 20.02 -10.13 0.37
C SER A 308 19.22 -9.84 1.64
N GLU A 309 19.82 -10.10 2.82
CA GLU A 309 19.28 -9.67 4.11
C GLU A 309 19.13 -8.14 4.21
N ALA A 310 19.83 -7.40 3.34
CA ALA A 310 19.79 -5.93 3.26
C ALA A 310 18.92 -5.42 2.10
N GLY A 311 18.25 -6.29 1.33
CA GLY A 311 17.59 -5.91 0.07
C GLY A 311 16.62 -4.72 0.19
N MET A 312 15.86 -4.62 1.29
CA MET A 312 14.97 -3.48 1.53
C MET A 312 15.70 -2.22 2.03
N GLU A 313 16.75 -2.37 2.82
CA GLU A 313 17.59 -1.23 3.23
C GLU A 313 18.29 -0.61 2.01
N ASP A 314 18.74 -1.44 1.08
CA ASP A 314 19.35 -0.97 -0.17
C ASP A 314 18.29 -0.27 -1.05
N ARG A 315 17.08 -0.82 -1.19
CA ARG A 315 15.99 -0.18 -1.93
C ARG A 315 15.57 1.16 -1.33
N LYS A 316 15.59 1.30 0.00
CA LYS A 316 15.36 2.59 0.66
C LYS A 316 16.41 3.62 0.29
N ARG A 317 17.68 3.20 0.21
CA ARG A 317 18.78 4.07 -0.23
C ARG A 317 18.66 4.44 -1.70
N GLU A 318 18.14 3.54 -2.51
CA GLU A 318 17.88 3.77 -3.94
C GLU A 318 16.63 4.61 -4.20
N GLY A 319 15.77 4.84 -3.20
CA GLY A 319 14.57 5.68 -3.33
C GLY A 319 13.29 4.94 -3.72
N TYR A 320 13.27 3.60 -3.65
CA TYR A 320 12.09 2.82 -4.06
C TYR A 320 10.93 2.91 -3.05
N PHE A 321 11.23 3.11 -1.76
CA PHE A 321 10.22 3.27 -0.70
C PHE A 321 10.44 4.53 0.10
#